data_a9c11bc426e69cee3a7342814a94bfed
#
_entry.id   a9c11bc426e69cee3a7342814a94bfed
#
_cell.length_a   1.000
_cell.length_b   1.000
_cell.length_c   1.000
_cell.angle_alpha   90.00
_cell.angle_beta   90.00
_cell.angle_gamma   90.00
#
_symmetry.space_group_name_H-M   'P 1'
#
loop_
_entity.id
_entity.type
_entity.pdbx_description
1 polymer ?
#
loop_
_entity_poly.entity_id
_entity_poly.type
_entity_poly.pdbx_seq_one_letter_code
_entity_poly.pdbx_strand_id
1 'polypeptide(L)'
;MASVRKRGNSYQVTVSNGRRADGTQILETDTFTPEPGMTPKQEKKALEQFVMDFERDVKSGQNVKGRRMTLEELSELFLKDNEPTGKPDEDIMSITTWASYKNCLKLRIVPRLGHLKICSIIPKNLKDYSKALRQDGARIDGKPGGLSESTITRDCAIVSSLLSYAVGEGLLTINPLIYAGKQSKGHRPKKEYKVKYLTIEQTQAFLWALDNPITIKYGGRKRKNKSGEV
;
A
#
# COMPACT_ATOMS: atom_id res chain seq x y z
N MET A 1 -26.66 -20.08 9.54
CA MET A 1 -26.95 -20.81 8.28
C MET A 1 -26.95 -19.78 7.15
N ALA A 2 -26.28 -20.10 6.07
CA ALA A 2 -26.30 -19.28 4.86
C ALA A 2 -27.63 -19.47 4.10
N SER A 3 -28.16 -18.39 3.53
CA SER A 3 -29.25 -18.40 2.59
C SER A 3 -28.69 -18.21 1.17
N VAL A 4 -29.08 -19.06 0.24
CA VAL A 4 -28.62 -19.00 -1.17
C VAL A 4 -29.81 -18.71 -2.07
N ARG A 5 -29.70 -17.65 -2.89
CA ARG A 5 -30.73 -17.25 -3.86
C ARG A 5 -30.13 -17.13 -5.24
N LYS A 6 -30.66 -17.88 -6.22
CA LYS A 6 -30.24 -17.76 -7.62
C LYS A 6 -30.74 -16.45 -8.23
N ARG A 7 -29.84 -15.72 -8.90
CA ARG A 7 -30.14 -14.48 -9.65
C ARG A 7 -29.53 -14.58 -11.05
N GLY A 8 -30.33 -14.98 -12.02
CA GLY A 8 -29.88 -15.20 -13.39
C GLY A 8 -28.75 -16.24 -13.43
N ASN A 9 -27.55 -15.84 -13.85
CA ASN A 9 -26.37 -16.72 -13.96
C ASN A 9 -25.46 -16.69 -12.72
N SER A 10 -25.90 -16.09 -11.61
CA SER A 10 -25.16 -15.98 -10.37
C SER A 10 -25.99 -16.40 -9.15
N TYR A 11 -25.32 -16.67 -8.03
CA TYR A 11 -25.94 -17.05 -6.76
C TYR A 11 -25.59 -16.02 -5.69
N GLN A 12 -26.62 -15.40 -5.12
CA GLN A 12 -26.46 -14.52 -3.96
C GLN A 12 -26.47 -15.38 -2.69
N VAL A 13 -25.42 -15.31 -1.92
CA VAL A 13 -25.27 -15.99 -0.62
C VAL A 13 -25.37 -14.95 0.47
N THR A 14 -26.21 -15.16 1.47
CA THR A 14 -26.41 -14.25 2.60
C THR A 14 -26.19 -15.02 3.91
N VAL A 15 -25.35 -14.50 4.78
CA VAL A 15 -25.00 -15.08 6.09
C VAL A 15 -25.28 -14.05 7.18
N SER A 16 -25.81 -14.51 8.31
CA SER A 16 -26.00 -13.66 9.49
C SER A 16 -24.72 -13.52 10.30
N ASN A 17 -24.35 -12.28 10.61
CA ASN A 17 -23.17 -11.92 11.40
C ASN A 17 -23.59 -11.33 12.77
N GLY A 18 -24.58 -11.94 13.43
CA GLY A 18 -25.08 -11.48 14.71
C GLY A 18 -26.17 -10.40 14.62
N ARG A 19 -26.36 -9.66 15.73
CA ARG A 19 -27.36 -8.56 15.82
C ARG A 19 -26.70 -7.29 16.36
N ARG A 20 -27.20 -6.16 15.93
CA ARG A 20 -26.82 -4.85 16.48
C ARG A 20 -27.46 -4.64 17.85
N ALA A 21 -27.02 -3.60 18.56
CA ALA A 21 -27.60 -3.22 19.85
C ALA A 21 -29.09 -2.88 19.76
N ASP A 22 -29.59 -2.48 18.59
CA ASP A 22 -31.01 -2.21 18.31
C ASP A 22 -31.83 -3.46 18.00
N GLY A 23 -31.22 -4.67 18.07
CA GLY A 23 -31.83 -5.95 17.77
C GLY A 23 -31.89 -6.32 16.29
N THR A 24 -31.52 -5.42 15.38
CA THR A 24 -31.49 -5.69 13.93
C THR A 24 -30.40 -6.69 13.58
N GLN A 25 -30.71 -7.64 12.66
CA GLN A 25 -29.77 -8.65 12.23
C GLN A 25 -28.75 -8.06 11.27
N ILE A 26 -27.47 -8.31 11.53
CA ILE A 26 -26.39 -7.96 10.61
C ILE A 26 -26.31 -9.06 9.56
N LEU A 27 -26.57 -8.72 8.30
CA LEU A 27 -26.52 -9.64 7.18
C LEU A 27 -25.34 -9.28 6.27
N GLU A 28 -24.47 -10.26 6.06
CA GLU A 28 -23.39 -10.17 5.08
C GLU A 28 -23.80 -10.92 3.83
N THR A 29 -23.60 -10.30 2.67
CA THR A 29 -24.03 -10.87 1.38
C THR A 29 -22.88 -10.88 0.39
N ASP A 30 -22.70 -12.02 -0.25
CA ASP A 30 -21.74 -12.17 -1.35
C ASP A 30 -22.37 -12.86 -2.55
N THR A 31 -21.76 -12.72 -3.75
CA THR A 31 -22.28 -13.26 -5.00
C THR A 31 -21.27 -14.22 -5.63
N PHE A 32 -21.70 -15.45 -5.83
CA PHE A 32 -20.95 -16.46 -6.56
C PHE A 32 -21.38 -16.44 -8.01
N THR A 33 -20.44 -16.32 -8.94
CA THR A 33 -20.67 -16.42 -10.39
C THR A 33 -19.88 -17.63 -10.90
N PRO A 34 -20.56 -18.67 -11.43
CA PRO A 34 -19.90 -19.83 -12.02
C PRO A 34 -19.00 -19.44 -13.19
N GLU A 35 -17.89 -20.12 -13.36
CA GLU A 35 -17.05 -19.94 -14.54
C GLU A 35 -17.72 -20.50 -15.79
N PRO A 36 -17.54 -19.86 -16.97
CA PRO A 36 -18.10 -20.35 -18.23
C PRO A 36 -17.58 -21.77 -18.55
N GLY A 37 -18.48 -22.70 -18.82
CA GLY A 37 -18.14 -24.09 -19.18
C GLY A 37 -18.16 -25.11 -18.03
N MET A 38 -18.52 -24.71 -16.81
CA MET A 38 -18.75 -25.64 -15.71
C MET A 38 -19.97 -26.52 -15.97
N THR A 39 -19.84 -27.82 -15.66
CA THR A 39 -20.99 -28.73 -15.62
C THR A 39 -21.86 -28.43 -14.39
N PRO A 40 -23.21 -28.73 -14.43
CA PRO A 40 -24.09 -28.46 -13.28
C PRO A 40 -23.62 -29.10 -11.96
N LYS A 41 -22.95 -30.24 -12.04
CA LYS A 41 -22.37 -30.94 -10.87
C LYS A 41 -21.16 -30.19 -10.29
N GLN A 42 -20.32 -29.66 -11.18
CA GLN A 42 -19.15 -28.84 -10.76
C GLN A 42 -19.61 -27.50 -10.18
N GLU A 43 -20.59 -26.86 -10.81
CA GLU A 43 -21.19 -25.62 -10.32
C GLU A 43 -21.75 -25.78 -8.92
N LYS A 44 -22.54 -26.87 -8.67
CA LYS A 44 -23.10 -27.14 -7.34
C LYS A 44 -22.00 -27.35 -6.30
N LYS A 45 -20.95 -28.14 -6.60
CA LYS A 45 -19.84 -28.37 -5.70
C LYS A 45 -19.05 -27.10 -5.40
N ALA A 46 -18.78 -26.28 -6.40
CA ALA A 46 -18.11 -24.99 -6.24
C ALA A 46 -18.94 -24.01 -5.40
N LEU A 47 -20.26 -23.97 -5.62
CA LEU A 47 -21.19 -23.19 -4.82
C LEU A 47 -21.21 -23.64 -3.34
N GLU A 48 -21.29 -24.93 -3.08
CA GLU A 48 -21.25 -25.48 -1.71
C GLU A 48 -19.93 -25.09 -1.01
N GLN A 49 -18.79 -25.23 -1.69
CA GLN A 49 -17.51 -24.82 -1.16
C GLN A 49 -17.47 -23.30 -0.87
N PHE A 50 -17.94 -22.49 -1.79
CA PHE A 50 -18.04 -21.04 -1.62
C PHE A 50 -18.90 -20.66 -0.40
N VAL A 51 -20.04 -21.31 -0.21
CA VAL A 51 -20.94 -21.08 0.94
C VAL A 51 -20.26 -21.43 2.25
N MET A 52 -19.56 -22.57 2.32
CA MET A 52 -18.83 -23.00 3.51
C MET A 52 -17.71 -22.03 3.87
N ASP A 53 -16.93 -21.60 2.87
CA ASP A 53 -15.83 -20.65 3.06
C ASP A 53 -16.39 -19.28 3.49
N PHE A 54 -17.47 -18.82 2.88
CA PHE A 54 -18.13 -17.58 3.24
C PHE A 54 -18.72 -17.58 4.65
N GLU A 55 -19.39 -18.67 5.06
CA GLU A 55 -19.88 -18.82 6.45
C GLU A 55 -18.74 -18.81 7.47
N ARG A 56 -17.63 -19.50 7.17
CA ARG A 56 -16.46 -19.55 8.05
C ARG A 56 -15.88 -18.14 8.24
N ASP A 57 -15.78 -17.40 7.15
CA ASP A 57 -15.16 -16.07 7.16
C ASP A 57 -16.03 -15.04 7.87
N VAL A 58 -17.34 -15.07 7.66
CA VAL A 58 -18.30 -14.21 8.40
C VAL A 58 -18.24 -14.54 9.90
N LYS A 59 -18.23 -15.81 10.29
CA LYS A 59 -18.15 -16.24 11.71
C LYS A 59 -16.79 -15.91 12.34
N SER A 60 -15.70 -15.89 11.56
CA SER A 60 -14.37 -15.48 12.04
C SER A 60 -14.20 -13.97 12.17
N GLY A 61 -15.23 -13.18 11.84
CA GLY A 61 -15.18 -11.72 11.89
C GLY A 61 -14.41 -11.08 10.74
N GLN A 62 -14.11 -11.84 9.68
CA GLN A 62 -13.51 -11.27 8.47
C GLN A 62 -14.53 -10.43 7.73
N ASN A 63 -14.19 -9.16 7.49
CA ASN A 63 -15.09 -8.22 6.82
C ASN A 63 -15.20 -8.56 5.32
N VAL A 64 -16.43 -8.81 4.85
CA VAL A 64 -16.72 -9.12 3.44
C VAL A 64 -16.27 -8.00 2.50
N LYS A 65 -16.33 -6.73 2.94
CA LYS A 65 -15.85 -5.59 2.16
C LYS A 65 -14.36 -5.67 1.88
N GLY A 66 -13.56 -6.07 2.87
CA GLY A 66 -12.13 -6.26 2.72
C GLY A 66 -11.73 -7.37 1.72
N ARG A 67 -12.59 -8.39 1.54
CA ARG A 67 -12.33 -9.48 0.57
C ARG A 67 -12.34 -9.01 -0.89
N ARG A 68 -13.14 -8.00 -1.21
CA ARG A 68 -13.28 -7.47 -2.58
C ARG A 68 -12.36 -6.30 -2.85
N MET A 69 -12.01 -5.57 -1.80
CA MET A 69 -11.19 -4.36 -1.89
C MET A 69 -9.80 -4.65 -2.43
N THR A 70 -9.40 -3.88 -3.42
CA THR A 70 -8.03 -3.89 -3.98
C THR A 70 -7.10 -3.02 -3.16
N LEU A 71 -5.78 -3.20 -3.33
CA LEU A 71 -4.80 -2.32 -2.68
C LEU A 71 -4.88 -0.88 -3.21
N GLU A 72 -5.31 -0.68 -4.46
CA GLU A 72 -5.55 0.63 -5.06
C GLU A 72 -6.69 1.34 -4.34
N GLU A 73 -7.87 0.71 -4.22
CA GLU A 73 -9.03 1.26 -3.49
C GLU A 73 -8.69 1.55 -2.01
N LEU A 74 -7.94 0.66 -1.36
CA LEU A 74 -7.44 0.89 0.01
C LEU A 74 -6.51 2.10 0.08
N SER A 75 -5.63 2.28 -0.92
CA SER A 75 -4.69 3.40 -0.95
C SER A 75 -5.40 4.75 -1.12
N GLU A 76 -6.47 4.80 -1.91
CA GLU A 76 -7.31 6.00 -2.08
C GLU A 76 -8.04 6.34 -0.78
N LEU A 77 -8.64 5.34 -0.14
CA LEU A 77 -9.31 5.50 1.16
C LEU A 77 -8.33 6.04 2.21
N PHE A 78 -7.16 5.39 2.34
CA PHE A 78 -6.12 5.81 3.26
C PHE A 78 -5.67 7.26 3.04
N LEU A 79 -5.43 7.65 1.77
CA LEU A 79 -5.00 9.01 1.44
C LEU A 79 -6.08 10.04 1.73
N LYS A 80 -7.34 9.70 1.53
CA LYS A 80 -8.49 10.56 1.82
C LYS A 80 -8.66 10.78 3.33
N ASP A 81 -8.60 9.69 4.11
CA ASP A 81 -8.83 9.76 5.56
C ASP A 81 -7.66 10.41 6.32
N ASN A 82 -6.47 10.41 5.72
CA ASN A 82 -5.27 11.03 6.30
C ASN A 82 -4.87 12.31 5.54
N GLU A 83 -5.78 12.93 4.78
CA GLU A 83 -5.50 14.17 4.07
C GLU A 83 -5.28 15.31 5.08
N PRO A 84 -4.12 15.97 5.06
CA PRO A 84 -3.81 17.02 6.05
C PRO A 84 -4.74 18.23 5.88
N THR A 85 -5.29 18.69 6.98
CA THR A 85 -6.14 19.90 7.04
C THR A 85 -5.32 21.17 7.14
N GLY A 86 -4.00 21.06 7.34
CA GLY A 86 -3.08 22.19 7.56
C GLY A 86 -3.02 22.64 9.02
N LYS A 87 -3.65 21.91 9.93
CA LYS A 87 -3.60 22.16 11.37
C LYS A 87 -2.71 21.09 12.04
N PRO A 88 -1.46 21.41 12.41
CA PRO A 88 -0.50 20.43 12.91
C PRO A 88 -0.96 19.61 14.11
N ASP A 89 -1.83 20.18 14.94
CA ASP A 89 -2.32 19.54 16.17
C ASP A 89 -3.48 18.55 15.93
N GLU A 90 -4.14 18.66 14.77
CA GLU A 90 -5.27 17.81 14.38
C GLU A 90 -4.85 16.76 13.34
N ASP A 91 -3.77 17.00 12.59
CA ASP A 91 -3.34 16.16 11.48
C ASP A 91 -2.60 14.91 11.99
N ILE A 92 -3.10 13.72 11.64
CA ILE A 92 -2.45 12.43 11.93
C ILE A 92 -1.12 12.31 11.16
N MET A 93 -1.03 12.95 9.99
CA MET A 93 0.11 12.88 9.09
C MET A 93 0.53 14.27 8.61
N SER A 94 1.83 14.58 8.67
CA SER A 94 2.34 15.86 8.13
C SER A 94 2.13 15.93 6.60
N ILE A 95 1.93 17.16 6.08
CA ILE A 95 1.75 17.44 4.65
C ILE A 95 2.85 16.80 3.80
N THR A 96 4.10 16.90 4.24
CA THR A 96 5.27 16.34 3.54
C THR A 96 5.25 14.83 3.51
N THR A 97 4.85 14.18 4.61
CA THR A 97 4.72 12.72 4.70
C THR A 97 3.59 12.24 3.80
N TRP A 98 2.43 12.88 3.87
CA TRP A 98 1.28 12.55 3.03
C TRP A 98 1.61 12.68 1.53
N ALA A 99 2.20 13.80 1.11
CA ALA A 99 2.62 14.00 -0.27
C ALA A 99 3.63 12.93 -0.73
N SER A 100 4.52 12.53 0.17
CA SER A 100 5.49 11.48 -0.08
C SER A 100 4.83 10.10 -0.25
N TYR A 101 3.85 9.76 0.61
CA TYR A 101 3.07 8.53 0.49
C TYR A 101 2.29 8.52 -0.83
N LYS A 102 1.56 9.61 -1.13
CA LYS A 102 0.81 9.78 -2.38
C LYS A 102 1.69 9.53 -3.61
N ASN A 103 2.89 10.12 -3.65
CA ASN A 103 3.83 9.92 -4.74
C ASN A 103 4.33 8.48 -4.83
N CYS A 104 4.71 7.85 -3.72
CA CYS A 104 5.14 6.46 -3.70
C CYS A 104 4.05 5.50 -4.17
N LEU A 105 2.83 5.70 -3.69
CA LEU A 105 1.66 4.91 -4.06
C LEU A 105 1.38 5.05 -5.56
N LYS A 106 1.21 6.27 -6.06
CA LYS A 106 0.84 6.54 -7.45
C LYS A 106 1.89 6.07 -8.46
N LEU A 107 3.17 6.29 -8.16
CA LEU A 107 4.23 6.07 -9.14
C LEU A 107 4.82 4.66 -9.13
N ARG A 108 4.78 3.94 -8.01
CA ARG A 108 5.48 2.66 -7.85
C ARG A 108 4.63 1.52 -7.33
N ILE A 109 3.84 1.75 -6.29
CA ILE A 109 3.12 0.68 -5.58
C ILE A 109 1.86 0.27 -6.35
N VAL A 110 0.96 1.22 -6.65
CA VAL A 110 -0.31 0.95 -7.34
C VAL A 110 -0.11 0.33 -8.72
N PRO A 111 0.80 0.81 -9.59
CA PRO A 111 1.01 0.19 -10.90
C PRO A 111 1.43 -1.29 -10.85
N ARG A 112 2.01 -1.74 -9.73
CA ARG A 112 2.53 -3.11 -9.59
C ARG A 112 1.71 -4.00 -8.67
N LEU A 113 1.13 -3.45 -7.62
CA LEU A 113 0.42 -4.20 -6.58
C LEU A 113 -1.05 -3.78 -6.44
N GLY A 114 -1.48 -2.66 -7.04
CA GLY A 114 -2.80 -2.07 -6.87
C GLY A 114 -3.95 -3.02 -7.20
N HIS A 115 -3.79 -3.84 -8.23
CA HIS A 115 -4.77 -4.82 -8.68
C HIS A 115 -5.01 -5.99 -7.72
N LEU A 116 -4.09 -6.20 -6.76
CA LEU A 116 -4.22 -7.31 -5.80
C LEU A 116 -5.28 -6.98 -4.75
N LYS A 117 -6.12 -7.97 -4.45
CA LYS A 117 -7.04 -7.88 -3.31
C LYS A 117 -6.26 -7.88 -2.00
N ILE A 118 -6.64 -7.01 -1.06
CA ILE A 118 -5.91 -6.85 0.21
C ILE A 118 -5.81 -8.14 1.01
N CYS A 119 -6.82 -9.00 0.95
CA CYS A 119 -6.82 -10.31 1.61
C CYS A 119 -5.89 -11.35 0.95
N SER A 120 -5.50 -11.14 -0.32
CA SER A 120 -4.61 -12.06 -1.06
C SER A 120 -3.15 -11.63 -1.02
N ILE A 121 -2.84 -10.50 -0.38
CA ILE A 121 -1.47 -10.02 -0.24
C ILE A 121 -0.73 -10.88 0.78
N ILE A 122 0.33 -11.53 0.31
CA ILE A 122 1.22 -12.36 1.13
C ILE A 122 2.65 -11.81 1.09
N PRO A 123 3.52 -12.20 2.03
CA PRO A 123 4.91 -11.73 2.05
C PRO A 123 5.70 -11.99 0.77
N LYS A 124 5.32 -13.01 -0.02
CA LYS A 124 5.91 -13.31 -1.32
C LYS A 124 5.71 -12.17 -2.31
N ASN A 125 4.52 -11.57 -2.35
CA ASN A 125 4.23 -10.44 -3.25
C ASN A 125 5.21 -9.27 -3.03
N LEU A 126 5.54 -8.95 -1.75
CA LEU A 126 6.51 -7.91 -1.45
C LEU A 126 7.95 -8.30 -1.81
N LYS A 127 8.30 -9.59 -1.66
CA LYS A 127 9.61 -10.10 -2.09
C LYS A 127 9.77 -9.96 -3.59
N ASP A 128 8.76 -10.33 -4.35
CA ASP A 128 8.77 -10.25 -5.82
C ASP A 128 8.74 -8.77 -6.29
N TYR A 129 7.95 -7.92 -5.63
CA TYR A 129 7.99 -6.48 -5.83
C TYR A 129 9.38 -5.88 -5.58
N SER A 130 10.01 -6.24 -4.46
CA SER A 130 11.35 -5.77 -4.13
C SER A 130 12.41 -6.24 -5.13
N LYS A 131 12.30 -7.46 -5.66
CA LYS A 131 13.17 -7.97 -6.72
C LYS A 131 12.99 -7.17 -8.00
N ALA A 132 11.76 -6.91 -8.41
CA ALA A 132 11.45 -6.13 -9.60
C ALA A 132 12.01 -4.70 -9.51
N LEU A 133 11.99 -4.07 -8.33
CA LEU A 133 12.54 -2.72 -8.14
C LEU A 133 14.07 -2.65 -8.16
N ARG A 134 14.77 -3.79 -7.95
CA ARG A 134 16.24 -3.86 -8.06
C ARG A 134 16.73 -3.99 -9.49
N GLN A 135 15.84 -4.35 -10.40
CA GLN A 135 16.20 -4.54 -11.82
C GLN A 135 16.34 -3.22 -12.55
N ASP A 136 17.12 -3.25 -13.64
CA ASP A 136 17.23 -2.12 -14.56
C ASP A 136 15.84 -1.76 -15.14
N GLY A 137 15.61 -0.47 -15.39
CA GLY A 137 14.33 0.02 -15.89
C GLY A 137 13.27 0.23 -14.82
N ALA A 138 13.52 -0.12 -13.54
CA ALA A 138 12.59 0.16 -12.44
C ALA A 138 12.54 1.65 -12.06
N ARG A 139 13.52 2.44 -12.48
CA ARG A 139 13.66 3.86 -12.17
C ARG A 139 12.80 4.72 -13.12
N ILE A 140 12.05 5.66 -12.53
CA ILE A 140 11.21 6.61 -13.28
C ILE A 140 12.07 7.73 -13.93
N ASP A 141 13.25 8.00 -13.35
CA ASP A 141 14.18 9.03 -13.83
C ASP A 141 15.01 8.60 -15.05
N GLY A 142 14.78 7.41 -15.59
CA GLY A 142 15.47 6.88 -16.77
C GLY A 142 16.95 6.54 -16.58
N LYS A 143 17.48 6.68 -15.36
CA LYS A 143 18.89 6.34 -15.09
C LYS A 143 19.08 4.83 -15.04
N PRO A 144 20.25 4.32 -15.46
CA PRO A 144 20.57 2.90 -15.37
C PRO A 144 20.60 2.43 -13.91
N GLY A 145 20.35 1.14 -13.71
CA GLY A 145 20.30 0.50 -12.41
C GLY A 145 18.92 0.52 -11.75
N GLY A 146 18.77 -0.31 -10.73
CA GLY A 146 17.55 -0.39 -9.92
C GLY A 146 17.42 0.73 -8.89
N LEU A 147 16.38 0.66 -8.11
CA LEU A 147 16.15 1.58 -6.97
C LEU A 147 17.06 1.22 -5.78
N SER A 148 17.37 2.22 -4.96
CA SER A 148 18.16 2.02 -3.73
C SER A 148 17.40 1.16 -2.71
N GLU A 149 18.12 0.39 -1.90
CA GLU A 149 17.54 -0.44 -0.83
C GLU A 149 16.71 0.39 0.17
N SER A 150 17.11 1.64 0.44
CA SER A 150 16.35 2.53 1.31
C SER A 150 14.99 2.88 0.71
N THR A 151 14.93 3.13 -0.60
CA THR A 151 13.66 3.40 -1.31
C THR A 151 12.75 2.17 -1.31
N ILE A 152 13.31 0.99 -1.59
CA ILE A 152 12.56 -0.27 -1.60
C ILE A 152 12.01 -0.58 -0.20
N THR A 153 12.83 -0.42 0.84
CA THR A 153 12.40 -0.63 2.23
C THR A 153 11.28 0.33 2.61
N ARG A 154 11.36 1.59 2.18
CA ARG A 154 10.30 2.57 2.42
C ARG A 154 8.99 2.20 1.72
N ASP A 155 9.04 1.79 0.46
CA ASP A 155 7.85 1.38 -0.28
C ASP A 155 7.19 0.15 0.40
N CYS A 156 7.98 -0.83 0.84
CA CYS A 156 7.47 -1.99 1.60
C CYS A 156 6.84 -1.57 2.96
N ALA A 157 7.43 -0.58 3.64
CA ALA A 157 6.88 -0.05 4.89
C ALA A 157 5.53 0.66 4.65
N ILE A 158 5.39 1.41 3.54
CA ILE A 158 4.12 2.03 3.15
C ILE A 158 3.03 0.97 2.93
N VAL A 159 3.32 -0.11 2.19
CA VAL A 159 2.36 -1.21 1.99
C VAL A 159 1.96 -1.84 3.33
N SER A 160 2.93 -2.05 4.23
CA SER A 160 2.64 -2.58 5.57
C SER A 160 1.76 -1.63 6.40
N SER A 161 1.98 -0.31 6.29
CA SER A 161 1.14 0.70 6.96
C SER A 161 -0.29 0.70 6.43
N LEU A 162 -0.47 0.58 5.11
CA LEU A 162 -1.81 0.45 4.49
C LEU A 162 -2.56 -0.77 5.00
N LEU A 163 -1.88 -1.93 5.08
CA LEU A 163 -2.53 -3.14 5.60
C LEU A 163 -2.80 -3.06 7.10
N SER A 164 -1.98 -2.33 7.87
CA SER A 164 -2.26 -2.05 9.29
C SER A 164 -3.45 -1.11 9.45
N TYR A 165 -3.58 -0.09 8.60
CA TYR A 165 -4.77 0.75 8.52
C TYR A 165 -6.02 -0.08 8.18
N ALA A 166 -5.94 -1.00 7.20
CA ALA A 166 -7.05 -1.89 6.88
C ALA A 166 -7.47 -2.78 8.06
N VAL A 167 -6.53 -3.16 8.95
CA VAL A 167 -6.86 -3.87 10.20
C VAL A 167 -7.55 -2.93 11.19
N GLY A 168 -7.10 -1.69 11.32
CA GLY A 168 -7.76 -0.67 12.16
C GLY A 168 -9.20 -0.39 11.72
N GLU A 169 -9.45 -0.33 10.41
CA GLU A 169 -10.79 -0.16 9.82
C GLU A 169 -11.64 -1.46 9.82
N GLY A 170 -11.12 -2.56 10.38
CA GLY A 170 -11.80 -3.84 10.40
C GLY A 170 -11.96 -4.51 9.03
N LEU A 171 -11.27 -4.04 8.00
CA LEU A 171 -11.28 -4.62 6.65
C LEU A 171 -10.44 -5.90 6.57
N LEU A 172 -9.44 -6.04 7.42
CA LEU A 172 -8.60 -7.24 7.60
C LEU A 172 -8.56 -7.63 9.07
N THR A 173 -8.49 -8.93 9.34
CA THR A 173 -8.34 -9.45 10.71
C THR A 173 -6.91 -9.28 11.20
N ILE A 174 -5.93 -9.45 10.33
CA ILE A 174 -4.50 -9.38 10.64
C ILE A 174 -3.72 -8.85 9.45
N ASN A 175 -2.67 -8.08 9.73
CA ASN A 175 -1.73 -7.67 8.70
C ASN A 175 -0.75 -8.82 8.40
N PRO A 176 -0.79 -9.43 7.19
CA PRO A 176 0.05 -10.58 6.84
C PRO A 176 1.55 -10.25 6.78
N LEU A 177 1.90 -8.96 6.75
CA LEU A 177 3.28 -8.49 6.63
C LEU A 177 3.99 -8.27 7.97
N ILE A 178 3.28 -8.25 9.09
CA ILE A 178 3.88 -8.03 10.43
C ILE A 178 5.00 -9.05 10.72
N TYR A 179 4.82 -10.28 10.30
CA TYR A 179 5.80 -11.36 10.54
C TYR A 179 6.86 -11.48 9.44
N ALA A 180 6.63 -10.88 8.27
CA ALA A 180 7.57 -10.96 7.15
C ALA A 180 8.93 -10.31 7.45
N GLY A 181 8.94 -9.22 8.21
CA GLY A 181 10.15 -8.50 8.60
C GLY A 181 10.97 -9.21 9.68
N LYS A 182 10.37 -10.11 10.46
CA LYS A 182 11.07 -10.82 11.54
C LYS A 182 11.89 -12.01 11.01
N GLN A 183 11.48 -12.62 9.91
CA GLN A 183 12.17 -13.77 9.31
C GLN A 183 13.34 -13.36 8.40
N SER A 184 13.39 -12.12 7.94
CA SER A 184 14.42 -11.64 7.03
C SER A 184 15.51 -10.78 7.72
N LYS A 185 15.72 -10.96 9.00
CA LYS A 185 16.92 -10.42 9.69
C LYS A 185 18.17 -11.21 9.29
N GLY A 186 18.36 -11.38 7.97
CA GLY A 186 19.68 -11.66 7.44
C GLY A 186 20.61 -10.52 7.89
N HIS A 187 21.80 -10.89 8.29
CA HIS A 187 22.87 -9.98 8.70
C HIS A 187 23.01 -8.88 7.65
N ARG A 188 22.38 -7.71 7.90
CA ARG A 188 22.66 -6.53 7.08
C ARG A 188 24.08 -6.15 7.40
N PRO A 189 25.01 -6.16 6.44
CA PRO A 189 26.35 -5.65 6.70
C PRO A 189 26.18 -4.24 7.29
N LYS A 190 26.72 -4.02 8.47
CA LYS A 190 26.75 -2.68 9.06
C LYS A 190 27.42 -1.79 8.01
N LYS A 191 26.69 -0.83 7.45
CA LYS A 191 27.34 0.22 6.66
C LYS A 191 28.36 0.85 7.58
N GLU A 192 29.64 0.70 7.29
CA GLU A 192 30.66 1.47 7.96
C GLU A 192 30.32 2.94 7.74
N TYR A 193 29.93 3.58 8.84
CA TYR A 193 29.65 5.01 8.80
C TYR A 193 30.99 5.71 8.78
N LYS A 194 31.49 6.04 7.59
CA LYS A 194 32.66 6.90 7.44
C LYS A 194 32.23 8.31 7.83
N VAL A 195 32.53 8.69 9.06
CA VAL A 195 32.36 10.06 9.51
C VAL A 195 33.28 10.94 8.66
N LYS A 196 32.69 11.88 7.92
CA LYS A 196 33.42 12.85 7.14
C LYS A 196 33.67 14.05 8.04
N TYR A 197 34.93 14.21 8.43
CA TYR A 197 35.36 15.41 9.13
C TYR A 197 35.81 16.45 8.10
N LEU A 198 35.56 17.71 8.39
CA LEU A 198 36.21 18.80 7.68
C LEU A 198 37.67 18.85 8.10
N THR A 199 38.58 19.03 7.15
CA THR A 199 39.97 19.34 7.46
C THR A 199 40.07 20.73 8.09
N ILE A 200 41.19 21.02 8.75
CA ILE A 200 41.38 22.35 9.36
C ILE A 200 41.25 23.45 8.33
N GLU A 201 41.79 23.26 7.13
CA GLU A 201 41.71 24.20 6.00
C GLU A 201 40.26 24.38 5.54
N GLN A 202 39.48 23.28 5.41
CA GLN A 202 38.06 23.32 5.05
C GLN A 202 37.23 24.03 6.11
N THR A 203 37.58 23.82 7.40
CA THR A 203 36.91 24.49 8.52
C THR A 203 37.18 26.00 8.50
N GLN A 204 38.43 26.39 8.25
CA GLN A 204 38.82 27.80 8.12
C GLN A 204 38.12 28.47 6.92
N ALA A 205 38.08 27.79 5.77
CA ALA A 205 37.39 28.30 4.58
C ALA A 205 35.90 28.44 4.82
N PHE A 206 35.27 27.50 5.56
CA PHE A 206 33.87 27.54 5.93
C PHE A 206 33.57 28.72 6.87
N LEU A 207 34.41 28.92 7.92
CA LEU A 207 34.25 30.04 8.83
C LEU A 207 34.45 31.38 8.12
N TRP A 208 35.45 31.46 7.24
CA TRP A 208 35.68 32.67 6.43
C TRP A 208 34.47 32.99 5.53
N ALA A 209 33.84 31.94 4.91
CA ALA A 209 32.66 32.12 4.07
C ALA A 209 31.42 32.56 4.86
N LEU A 210 31.31 32.22 6.15
CA LEU A 210 30.25 32.71 7.02
C LEU A 210 30.40 34.19 7.34
N ASP A 211 31.65 34.65 7.57
CA ASP A 211 31.96 36.07 7.86
C ASP A 211 31.89 36.93 6.58
N ASN A 212 32.09 36.31 5.40
CA ASN A 212 32.08 36.93 4.10
C ASN A 212 31.04 36.29 3.17
N PRO A 213 29.75 36.56 3.38
CA PRO A 213 28.69 35.89 2.60
C PRO A 213 28.78 36.26 1.11
N ILE A 214 29.12 35.27 0.29
CA ILE A 214 29.14 35.38 -1.15
C ILE A 214 27.71 35.30 -1.65
N THR A 215 27.18 36.40 -2.22
CA THR A 215 25.89 36.37 -2.89
C THR A 215 26.02 35.58 -4.19
N ILE A 216 25.73 34.30 -4.16
CA ILE A 216 25.63 33.47 -5.36
C ILE A 216 24.35 33.89 -6.10
N LYS A 217 24.47 34.65 -7.17
CA LYS A 217 23.37 34.83 -8.12
C LYS A 217 23.14 33.45 -8.78
N TYR A 218 22.20 32.67 -8.26
CA TYR A 218 21.69 31.50 -8.99
C TYR A 218 21.17 32.01 -10.32
N GLY A 219 21.90 31.75 -11.40
CA GLY A 219 21.41 31.93 -12.75
C GLY A 219 20.13 31.09 -12.88
N GLY A 220 18.99 31.77 -12.71
CA GLY A 220 17.70 31.12 -12.86
C GLY A 220 17.65 30.44 -14.22
N ARG A 221 17.50 29.13 -14.27
CA ARG A 221 17.10 28.46 -15.51
C ARG A 221 15.79 29.11 -15.92
N LYS A 222 15.84 29.96 -16.94
CA LYS A 222 14.63 30.50 -17.56
C LYS A 222 13.78 29.30 -17.99
N ARG A 223 12.65 29.10 -17.32
CA ARG A 223 11.66 28.12 -17.77
C ARG A 223 11.12 28.67 -19.09
N LYS A 224 11.41 27.97 -20.20
CA LYS A 224 10.72 28.24 -21.47
C LYS A 224 9.25 27.98 -21.25
N ASN A 225 8.42 28.97 -21.53
CA ASN A 225 6.97 28.78 -21.57
C ASN A 225 6.61 27.79 -22.68
N LYS A 226 5.43 27.15 -22.59
CA LYS A 226 4.95 26.19 -23.59
C LYS A 226 4.91 26.77 -25.03
N SER A 227 4.97 28.06 -25.20
CA SER A 227 5.08 28.79 -26.47
C SER A 227 6.50 28.91 -27.03
N GLY A 228 7.54 28.46 -26.32
CA GLY A 228 8.93 28.54 -26.81
C GLY A 228 9.58 29.91 -26.75
N GLU A 229 8.92 30.91 -26.21
CA GLU A 229 9.45 32.29 -26.03
C GLU A 229 10.17 32.38 -24.66
N VAL A 230 11.28 33.18 -24.67
CA VAL A 230 12.21 33.36 -23.52
C VAL A 230 11.74 34.48 -22.62
#